data_5465f49459f969f09068471565e3159d
#
_entry.id   5465f49459f969f09068471565e3159d
#
_cell.length_a   1.000
_cell.length_b   1.000
_cell.length_c   1.000
_cell.angle_alpha   90.00
_cell.angle_beta   90.00
_cell.angle_gamma   90.00
#
_symmetry.space_group_name_H-M   'P 1'
#
loop_
_entity.id
_entity.type
_entity.pdbx_description
1 polymer ?
#
loop_
_entity_poly.entity_id
_entity_poly.type
_entity_poly.pdbx_seq_one_letter_code
_entity_poly.pdbx_strand_id
1 'polypeptide(L)'
;MVERNKLIKQFLARNNWENTKIKLLAADASFRKYFRVIDGKKSVVLMDANPRKENVAKFSFISKKLFLLGFSSPRIIASDFKKGLLLIEDFGDITYTKALRRGFDEDKLYSLATDVLIRLHKKTQSKKISQISHYNLAAFEAEHRLLVDWYYPAVKKKNISTSAKKKYLSIWRKLLAKYITLPKVLVLRDYHVDNLMSLPGRRGINSCGLLDFQDAVFGPQVYDLASLLRDSRRNIRPTLVAKMKKRYLRSFSNINEIEFEENFSVLSAQRNCKVLGIFVRLYMRDGKSEYIRHLPRVWRLLKQNLNHDSLYPLKLWFEEYLPEPHRKKNNFRFGKN
;
A
#
# COMPACT_ATOMS: atom_id res chain seq x y z
N MET A 1 11.52 -25.45 -11.83
CA MET A 1 10.26 -25.74 -11.09
C MET A 1 10.37 -26.98 -10.21
N VAL A 2 10.89 -28.10 -10.68
CA VAL A 2 10.98 -29.37 -9.91
C VAL A 2 11.76 -29.20 -8.61
N GLU A 3 12.92 -28.54 -8.64
CA GLU A 3 13.76 -28.29 -7.45
C GLU A 3 13.05 -27.41 -6.39
N ARG A 4 12.32 -26.37 -6.81
CA ARG A 4 11.57 -25.51 -5.88
C ARG A 4 10.44 -26.26 -5.17
N ASN A 5 9.72 -27.11 -5.89
CA ASN A 5 8.69 -27.97 -5.30
C ASN A 5 9.25 -28.97 -4.30
N LYS A 6 10.44 -29.52 -4.55
CA LYS A 6 11.15 -30.40 -3.61
C LYS A 6 11.50 -29.67 -2.31
N LEU A 7 12.04 -28.44 -2.41
CA LEU A 7 12.34 -27.60 -1.24
C LEU A 7 11.07 -27.26 -0.42
N ILE A 8 9.97 -26.95 -1.08
CA ILE A 8 8.67 -26.69 -0.41
C ILE A 8 8.19 -27.93 0.34
N LYS A 9 8.19 -29.11 -0.32
CA LYS A 9 7.78 -30.37 0.32
C LYS A 9 8.65 -30.70 1.54
N GLN A 10 9.96 -30.55 1.44
CA GLN A 10 10.88 -30.76 2.57
C GLN A 10 10.63 -29.76 3.72
N PHE A 11 10.32 -28.50 3.40
CA PHE A 11 10.01 -27.49 4.41
C PHE A 11 8.70 -27.81 5.13
N LEU A 12 7.68 -28.23 4.39
CA LEU A 12 6.39 -28.64 4.95
C LEU A 12 6.53 -29.87 5.85
N ALA A 13 7.23 -30.92 5.39
CA ALA A 13 7.45 -32.15 6.17
C ALA A 13 8.17 -31.88 7.50
N ARG A 14 9.23 -31.04 7.48
CA ARG A 14 9.98 -30.65 8.70
C ARG A 14 9.13 -29.89 9.73
N ASN A 15 7.97 -29.36 9.31
CA ASN A 15 7.07 -28.58 10.16
C ASN A 15 5.72 -29.28 10.38
N ASN A 16 5.65 -30.60 10.17
CA ASN A 16 4.47 -31.46 10.35
C ASN A 16 3.29 -31.10 9.42
N TRP A 17 3.62 -30.77 8.15
CA TRP A 17 2.64 -30.44 7.10
C TRP A 17 2.90 -31.27 5.82
N GLU A 18 3.33 -32.54 5.93
CA GLU A 18 3.74 -33.34 4.78
C GLU A 18 2.59 -33.80 3.89
N ASN A 19 1.53 -34.36 4.49
CA ASN A 19 0.41 -34.98 3.76
C ASN A 19 -0.75 -34.03 3.57
N THR A 20 -0.48 -32.81 3.13
CA THR A 20 -1.45 -31.72 3.13
C THR A 20 -1.88 -31.33 1.72
N LYS A 21 -3.09 -30.80 1.61
CA LYS A 21 -3.61 -30.20 0.36
C LYS A 21 -3.07 -28.78 0.22
N ILE A 22 -2.43 -28.48 -0.91
CA ILE A 22 -1.87 -27.17 -1.21
C ILE A 22 -2.71 -26.49 -2.28
N LYS A 23 -3.21 -25.28 -2.03
CA LYS A 23 -3.98 -24.47 -2.98
C LYS A 23 -3.31 -23.11 -3.16
N LEU A 24 -3.14 -22.65 -4.40
CA LEU A 24 -2.69 -21.29 -4.68
C LEU A 24 -3.74 -20.30 -4.19
N LEU A 25 -3.34 -19.34 -3.33
CA LEU A 25 -4.18 -18.25 -2.81
C LEU A 25 -4.02 -16.99 -3.64
N ALA A 26 -2.78 -16.57 -3.87
CA ALA A 26 -2.45 -15.40 -4.64
C ALA A 26 -1.05 -15.54 -5.26
N ALA A 27 -0.93 -15.05 -6.49
CA ALA A 27 0.33 -14.75 -7.14
C ALA A 27 0.27 -13.26 -7.46
N ASP A 28 0.90 -12.46 -6.60
CA ASP A 28 0.73 -11.01 -6.61
C ASP A 28 1.64 -10.33 -7.67
N ALA A 29 1.55 -9.00 -7.74
CA ALA A 29 2.46 -8.15 -8.51
C ALA A 29 3.94 -8.24 -8.04
N SER A 30 4.18 -8.85 -6.89
CA SER A 30 5.50 -9.18 -6.32
C SER A 30 5.99 -10.56 -6.78
N PHE A 31 7.25 -10.86 -6.46
CA PHE A 31 7.83 -12.19 -6.71
C PHE A 31 7.46 -13.23 -5.63
N ARG A 32 6.43 -12.95 -4.82
CA ARG A 32 5.90 -13.81 -3.77
C ARG A 32 4.70 -14.58 -4.28
N LYS A 33 4.63 -15.87 -3.90
CA LYS A 33 3.46 -16.72 -4.09
C LYS A 33 2.95 -17.18 -2.72
N TYR A 34 1.65 -17.17 -2.57
CA TYR A 34 1.01 -17.60 -1.33
C TYR A 34 0.16 -18.83 -1.62
N PHE A 35 0.35 -19.87 -0.80
CA PHE A 35 -0.39 -21.12 -0.91
C PHE A 35 -1.08 -21.40 0.43
N ARG A 36 -2.34 -21.77 0.41
CA ARG A 36 -3.00 -22.33 1.59
C ARG A 36 -2.64 -23.81 1.69
N VAL A 37 -2.11 -24.20 2.83
CA VAL A 37 -1.77 -25.57 3.19
C VAL A 37 -2.82 -26.05 4.18
N ILE A 38 -3.54 -27.15 3.86
CA ILE A 38 -4.73 -27.60 4.58
C ILE A 38 -4.49 -29.04 5.06
N ASP A 39 -4.73 -29.24 6.36
CA ASP A 39 -4.73 -30.52 7.03
C ASP A 39 -6.03 -30.66 7.84
N GLY A 40 -6.99 -31.41 7.33
CA GLY A 40 -8.31 -31.52 7.91
C GLY A 40 -8.99 -30.16 8.09
N LYS A 41 -9.22 -29.78 9.36
CA LYS A 41 -9.80 -28.47 9.74
C LYS A 41 -8.76 -27.39 9.98
N LYS A 42 -7.47 -27.73 9.97
CA LYS A 42 -6.37 -26.77 10.20
C LYS A 42 -5.88 -26.21 8.87
N SER A 43 -5.49 -24.94 8.87
CA SER A 43 -4.85 -24.35 7.72
C SER A 43 -3.78 -23.35 8.13
N VAL A 44 -2.76 -23.23 7.27
CA VAL A 44 -1.70 -22.22 7.34
C VAL A 44 -1.44 -21.70 5.94
N VAL A 45 -0.79 -20.55 5.85
CA VAL A 45 -0.35 -20.01 4.56
C VAL A 45 1.15 -20.22 4.41
N LEU A 46 1.56 -20.88 3.33
CA LEU A 46 2.93 -20.95 2.87
C LEU A 46 3.20 -19.71 1.99
N MET A 47 4.14 -18.87 2.41
CA MET A 47 4.76 -17.85 1.56
C MET A 47 5.99 -18.46 0.89
N ASP A 48 5.98 -18.47 -0.43
CA ASP A 48 7.10 -18.85 -1.29
C ASP A 48 7.64 -17.61 -1.99
N ALA A 49 8.85 -17.18 -1.65
CA ALA A 49 9.51 -16.02 -2.18
C ALA A 49 10.94 -16.35 -2.61
N ASN A 50 11.33 -15.91 -3.80
CA ASN A 50 12.72 -16.12 -4.25
C ASN A 50 13.67 -15.24 -3.41
N PRO A 51 14.62 -15.82 -2.64
CA PRO A 51 15.49 -15.05 -1.75
C PRO A 51 16.42 -14.05 -2.47
N ARG A 52 16.65 -14.23 -3.78
CA ARG A 52 17.39 -13.25 -4.60
C ARG A 52 16.57 -12.01 -4.96
N LYS A 53 15.25 -12.05 -4.80
CA LYS A 53 14.32 -10.98 -5.20
C LYS A 53 13.51 -10.41 -4.04
N GLU A 54 13.32 -11.17 -2.97
CA GLU A 54 12.46 -10.82 -1.83
C GLU A 54 13.13 -11.14 -0.50
N ASN A 55 13.01 -10.21 0.44
CA ASN A 55 13.55 -10.39 1.79
C ASN A 55 12.45 -10.83 2.76
N VAL A 56 12.28 -12.16 2.90
CA VAL A 56 11.27 -12.72 3.82
C VAL A 56 11.59 -12.47 5.30
N ALA A 57 12.84 -12.20 5.66
CA ALA A 57 13.21 -11.86 7.03
C ALA A 57 12.61 -10.51 7.43
N LYS A 58 12.56 -9.54 6.49
CA LYS A 58 11.90 -8.25 6.70
C LYS A 58 10.40 -8.43 6.97
N PHE A 59 9.71 -9.27 6.19
CA PHE A 59 8.31 -9.61 6.45
C PHE A 59 8.14 -10.19 7.85
N SER A 60 8.93 -11.20 8.20
CA SER A 60 8.89 -11.84 9.53
C SER A 60 9.13 -10.83 10.65
N PHE A 61 10.11 -9.95 10.50
CA PHE A 61 10.43 -8.93 11.49
C PHE A 61 9.26 -7.96 11.71
N ILE A 62 8.70 -7.39 10.64
CA ILE A 62 7.57 -6.43 10.75
C ILE A 62 6.34 -7.14 11.32
N SER A 63 6.02 -8.36 10.85
CA SER A 63 4.89 -9.13 11.39
C SER A 63 5.01 -9.32 12.90
N LYS A 64 6.17 -9.79 13.38
CA LYS A 64 6.44 -9.95 14.83
C LYS A 64 6.30 -8.63 15.59
N LYS A 65 6.79 -7.52 15.04
CA LYS A 65 6.67 -6.19 15.69
C LYS A 65 5.22 -5.74 15.79
N LEU A 66 4.43 -5.87 14.73
CA LEU A 66 3.00 -5.55 14.74
C LEU A 66 2.24 -6.42 15.75
N PHE A 67 2.54 -7.73 15.80
CA PHE A 67 1.94 -8.64 16.76
C PHE A 67 2.27 -8.25 18.21
N LEU A 68 3.53 -7.95 18.52
CA LEU A 68 3.96 -7.48 19.85
C LEU A 68 3.35 -6.13 20.23
N LEU A 69 3.03 -5.28 19.25
CA LEU A 69 2.29 -4.04 19.46
C LEU A 69 0.79 -4.28 19.67
N GLY A 70 0.30 -5.52 19.60
CA GLY A 70 -1.09 -5.91 19.82
C GLY A 70 -1.99 -5.72 18.60
N PHE A 71 -1.44 -5.84 17.38
CA PHE A 71 -2.19 -5.84 16.13
C PHE A 71 -2.29 -7.25 15.53
N SER A 72 -3.34 -7.49 14.74
CA SER A 72 -3.49 -8.73 13.99
C SER A 72 -2.66 -8.69 12.72
N SER A 73 -1.38 -9.08 12.83
CA SER A 73 -0.51 -9.49 11.73
C SER A 73 -0.39 -11.01 11.72
N PRO A 74 -0.20 -11.70 10.57
CA PRO A 74 -0.07 -13.16 10.53
C PRO A 74 1.10 -13.61 11.40
N ARG A 75 0.84 -14.50 12.38
CA ARG A 75 1.90 -15.09 13.20
C ARG A 75 2.82 -15.93 12.33
N ILE A 76 4.13 -15.83 12.57
CA ILE A 76 5.12 -16.68 11.91
C ILE A 76 5.17 -18.02 12.66
N ILE A 77 4.77 -19.07 11.97
CA ILE A 77 4.73 -20.44 12.51
C ILE A 77 6.07 -21.10 12.30
N ALA A 78 6.62 -21.01 11.08
CA ALA A 78 7.93 -21.53 10.75
C ALA A 78 8.61 -20.67 9.69
N SER A 79 9.94 -20.72 9.61
CA SER A 79 10.72 -19.94 8.66
C SER A 79 11.97 -20.66 8.17
N ASP A 80 12.26 -20.53 6.87
CA ASP A 80 13.55 -20.85 6.26
C ASP A 80 13.97 -19.63 5.40
N PHE A 81 14.66 -18.69 6.04
CA PHE A 81 15.05 -17.43 5.38
C PHE A 81 16.03 -17.65 4.22
N LYS A 82 16.90 -18.67 4.31
CA LYS A 82 17.87 -19.00 3.25
C LYS A 82 17.15 -19.48 1.99
N LYS A 83 16.05 -20.22 2.17
CA LYS A 83 15.23 -20.72 1.06
C LYS A 83 14.09 -19.79 0.70
N GLY A 84 13.84 -18.72 1.46
CA GLY A 84 12.75 -17.78 1.24
C GLY A 84 11.38 -18.40 1.45
N LEU A 85 11.21 -19.22 2.49
CA LEU A 85 9.96 -19.90 2.83
C LEU A 85 9.50 -19.49 4.22
N LEU A 86 8.20 -19.19 4.36
CA LEU A 86 7.56 -18.96 5.65
C LEU A 86 6.25 -19.75 5.71
N LEU A 87 5.97 -20.35 6.88
CA LEU A 87 4.61 -20.72 7.26
C LEU A 87 4.04 -19.63 8.17
N ILE A 88 2.90 -19.11 7.81
CA ILE A 88 2.25 -18.01 8.52
C ILE A 88 0.80 -18.36 8.82
N GLU A 89 0.22 -17.68 9.80
CA GLU A 89 -1.18 -17.82 10.17
C GLU A 89 -2.10 -17.52 8.99
N ASP A 90 -3.12 -18.34 8.82
CA ASP A 90 -4.16 -18.16 7.81
C ASP A 90 -5.29 -17.28 8.36
N PHE A 91 -5.46 -16.10 7.79
CA PHE A 91 -6.56 -15.18 8.14
C PHE A 91 -7.87 -15.45 7.39
N GLY A 92 -7.93 -16.57 6.64
CA GLY A 92 -9.11 -16.90 5.84
C GLY A 92 -9.20 -16.10 4.55
N ASP A 93 -10.44 -15.87 4.07
CA ASP A 93 -10.67 -15.38 2.72
C ASP A 93 -11.31 -13.99 2.66
N ILE A 94 -11.71 -13.41 3.79
CA ILE A 94 -12.54 -12.21 3.80
C ILE A 94 -11.68 -10.97 3.96
N THR A 95 -11.17 -10.45 2.83
CA THR A 95 -10.63 -9.09 2.78
C THR A 95 -11.74 -8.06 2.99
N TYR A 96 -11.39 -6.83 3.39
CA TYR A 96 -12.39 -5.75 3.47
C TYR A 96 -13.06 -5.50 2.13
N THR A 97 -12.35 -5.63 1.02
CA THR A 97 -12.95 -5.57 -0.33
C THR A 97 -14.03 -6.63 -0.51
N LYS A 98 -13.79 -7.88 -0.10
CA LYS A 98 -14.80 -8.94 -0.17
C LYS A 98 -15.95 -8.71 0.81
N ALA A 99 -15.66 -8.26 2.03
CA ALA A 99 -16.67 -7.90 3.02
C ALA A 99 -17.62 -6.82 2.51
N LEU A 100 -17.05 -5.74 1.95
CA LEU A 100 -17.80 -4.63 1.36
C LEU A 100 -18.66 -5.07 0.16
N ARG A 101 -18.16 -5.96 -0.69
CA ARG A 101 -18.95 -6.55 -1.79
C ARG A 101 -20.10 -7.45 -1.31
N ARG A 102 -19.98 -8.02 -0.11
CA ARG A 102 -21.02 -8.82 0.55
C ARG A 102 -22.01 -8.00 1.37
N GLY A 103 -21.92 -6.66 1.31
CA GLY A 103 -22.84 -5.77 2.01
C GLY A 103 -22.50 -5.51 3.48
N PHE A 104 -21.30 -5.82 3.93
CA PHE A 104 -20.89 -5.46 5.29
C PHE A 104 -20.88 -3.94 5.43
N ASP A 105 -21.25 -3.47 6.64
CA ASP A 105 -21.36 -2.06 6.97
C ASP A 105 -20.02 -1.32 6.71
N GLU A 106 -20.05 -0.44 5.69
CA GLU A 106 -18.90 0.32 5.25
C GLU A 106 -18.39 1.27 6.34
N ASP A 107 -19.31 1.92 7.08
CA ASP A 107 -18.97 2.83 8.17
C ASP A 107 -18.23 2.09 9.30
N LYS A 108 -18.69 0.88 9.67
CA LYS A 108 -18.03 0.07 10.69
C LYS A 108 -16.64 -0.38 10.25
N LEU A 109 -16.49 -0.86 9.01
CA LEU A 109 -15.19 -1.33 8.50
C LEU A 109 -14.16 -0.19 8.42
N TYR A 110 -14.55 0.98 7.89
CA TYR A 110 -13.65 2.13 7.80
C TYR A 110 -13.36 2.75 9.17
N SER A 111 -14.34 2.76 10.09
CA SER A 111 -14.11 3.19 11.48
C SER A 111 -13.07 2.30 12.15
N LEU A 112 -13.21 0.98 12.04
CA LEU A 112 -12.27 0.02 12.60
C LEU A 112 -10.87 0.17 11.99
N ALA A 113 -10.77 0.29 10.65
CA ALA A 113 -9.51 0.53 9.99
C ALA A 113 -8.85 1.84 10.48
N THR A 114 -9.64 2.90 10.66
CA THR A 114 -9.14 4.18 11.20
C THR A 114 -8.66 4.03 12.65
N ASP A 115 -9.37 3.27 13.49
CA ASP A 115 -8.98 3.01 14.89
C ASP A 115 -7.67 2.21 14.98
N VAL A 116 -7.46 1.27 14.06
CA VAL A 116 -6.19 0.55 13.95
C VAL A 116 -5.04 1.54 13.68
N LEU A 117 -5.20 2.47 12.73
CA LEU A 117 -4.19 3.50 12.46
C LEU A 117 -3.96 4.42 13.66
N ILE A 118 -5.02 4.91 14.29
CA ILE A 118 -4.93 5.75 15.48
C ILE A 118 -4.09 5.05 16.55
N ARG A 119 -4.41 3.79 16.85
CA ARG A 119 -3.69 3.02 17.86
C ARG A 119 -2.25 2.74 17.45
N LEU A 120 -2.00 2.40 16.17
CA LEU A 120 -0.66 2.16 15.64
C LEU A 120 0.22 3.41 15.78
N HIS A 121 -0.28 4.56 15.38
CA HIS A 121 0.44 5.81 15.40
C HIS A 121 0.70 6.27 16.85
N LYS A 122 -0.28 6.18 17.76
CA LYS A 122 -0.08 6.47 19.19
C LYS A 122 0.98 5.57 19.82
N LYS A 123 1.03 4.28 19.43
CA LYS A 123 2.03 3.34 19.96
C LYS A 123 3.43 3.52 19.38
N THR A 124 3.55 4.11 18.22
CA THR A 124 4.83 4.20 17.49
C THR A 124 5.37 5.61 17.35
N GLN A 125 4.59 6.64 17.69
CA GLN A 125 5.06 8.01 17.76
C GLN A 125 6.28 8.12 18.68
N SER A 126 7.32 8.80 18.22
CA SER A 126 8.59 9.00 18.92
C SER A 126 9.36 7.72 19.27
N LYS A 127 8.93 6.55 18.80
CA LYS A 127 9.68 5.30 18.97
C LYS A 127 10.65 5.07 17.82
N LYS A 128 11.87 4.69 18.15
CA LYS A 128 12.83 4.14 17.19
C LYS A 128 12.73 2.62 17.22
N ILE A 129 12.28 1.99 16.13
CA ILE A 129 12.39 0.55 15.96
C ILE A 129 13.57 0.34 15.03
N SER A 130 14.67 -0.21 15.56
CA SER A 130 15.84 -0.55 14.75
C SER A 130 15.40 -1.41 13.55
N GLN A 131 16.09 -1.32 12.43
CA GLN A 131 15.83 -2.05 11.18
C GLN A 131 14.60 -1.55 10.37
N ILE A 132 13.86 -0.54 10.82
CA ILE A 132 12.83 0.11 10.02
C ILE A 132 13.40 1.43 9.50
N SER A 133 13.49 1.55 8.17
CA SER A 133 14.01 2.75 7.52
C SER A 133 13.06 3.94 7.64
N HIS A 134 13.59 5.14 7.49
CA HIS A 134 12.79 6.35 7.40
C HIS A 134 12.31 6.59 5.96
N TYR A 135 11.09 7.14 5.85
CA TYR A 135 10.56 7.63 4.59
C TYR A 135 11.22 8.99 4.29
N ASN A 136 12.34 8.95 3.59
CA ASN A 136 13.16 10.13 3.26
C ASN A 136 12.80 10.68 1.86
N LEU A 137 13.39 11.83 1.50
CA LEU A 137 13.14 12.47 0.19
C LEU A 137 13.47 11.56 -0.98
N ALA A 138 14.54 10.78 -0.90
CA ALA A 138 14.93 9.87 -1.97
C ALA A 138 13.88 8.77 -2.19
N ALA A 139 13.30 8.22 -1.11
CA ALA A 139 12.21 7.24 -1.20
C ALA A 139 10.93 7.85 -1.78
N PHE A 140 10.58 9.06 -1.37
CA PHE A 140 9.45 9.79 -1.98
C PHE A 140 9.69 10.08 -3.46
N GLU A 141 10.91 10.55 -3.81
CA GLU A 141 11.27 10.87 -5.19
C GLU A 141 11.21 9.61 -6.08
N ALA A 142 11.76 8.48 -5.63
CA ALA A 142 11.70 7.22 -6.36
C ALA A 142 10.26 6.79 -6.68
N GLU A 143 9.30 7.14 -5.82
CA GLU A 143 7.88 6.79 -6.02
C GLU A 143 7.17 7.74 -6.99
N HIS A 144 7.14 9.06 -6.71
CA HIS A 144 6.38 9.98 -7.58
C HIS A 144 7.04 10.17 -8.94
N ARG A 145 8.34 9.92 -9.05
CA ARG A 145 9.08 9.89 -10.32
C ARG A 145 8.52 8.87 -11.31
N LEU A 146 7.86 7.80 -10.83
CA LEU A 146 7.21 6.83 -11.69
C LEU A 146 6.15 7.44 -12.63
N LEU A 147 5.52 8.56 -12.24
CA LEU A 147 4.61 9.28 -13.13
C LEU A 147 5.34 9.79 -14.39
N VAL A 148 6.47 10.44 -14.23
CA VAL A 148 7.21 11.04 -15.36
C VAL A 148 8.03 10.01 -16.13
N ASP A 149 8.39 8.87 -15.52
CA ASP A 149 9.18 7.83 -16.14
C ASP A 149 8.32 6.76 -16.86
N TRP A 150 7.06 6.57 -16.45
CA TRP A 150 6.18 5.55 -17.01
C TRP A 150 4.88 6.11 -17.58
N TYR A 151 4.13 6.90 -16.79
CA TYR A 151 2.84 7.40 -17.24
C TYR A 151 2.99 8.43 -18.36
N TYR A 152 3.88 9.41 -18.18
CA TYR A 152 4.09 10.47 -19.17
C TYR A 152 4.47 9.94 -20.56
N PRO A 153 5.51 9.10 -20.72
CA PRO A 153 5.86 8.57 -22.04
C PRO A 153 4.75 7.71 -22.64
N ALA A 154 4.02 6.97 -21.82
CA ALA A 154 2.91 6.13 -22.30
C ALA A 154 1.79 6.96 -22.95
N VAL A 155 1.44 8.13 -22.41
CA VAL A 155 0.34 8.98 -22.92
C VAL A 155 0.80 9.99 -23.95
N LYS A 156 2.01 10.51 -23.83
CA LYS A 156 2.55 11.53 -24.77
C LYS A 156 3.29 10.92 -25.96
N LYS A 157 3.55 9.59 -25.94
CA LYS A 157 4.33 8.87 -26.96
C LYS A 157 5.75 9.43 -27.18
N LYS A 158 6.27 10.14 -26.17
CA LYS A 158 7.63 10.72 -26.15
C LYS A 158 8.09 10.88 -24.71
N ASN A 159 9.39 10.83 -24.51
CA ASN A 159 9.98 11.10 -23.20
C ASN A 159 9.75 12.55 -22.79
N ILE A 160 9.65 12.78 -21.49
CA ILE A 160 9.57 14.12 -20.93
C ILE A 160 10.92 14.84 -21.12
N SER A 161 10.90 16.14 -21.39
CA SER A 161 12.14 16.94 -21.45
C SER A 161 12.84 16.97 -20.09
N THR A 162 14.16 17.07 -20.12
CA THR A 162 14.98 17.16 -18.89
C THR A 162 14.56 18.36 -18.03
N SER A 163 14.24 19.49 -18.67
CA SER A 163 13.78 20.71 -17.99
C SER A 163 12.46 20.47 -17.26
N ALA A 164 11.43 19.93 -17.95
CA ALA A 164 10.13 19.63 -17.36
C ALA A 164 10.22 18.62 -16.21
N LYS A 165 11.07 17.60 -16.35
CA LYS A 165 11.32 16.61 -15.30
C LYS A 165 12.00 17.24 -14.09
N LYS A 166 13.03 18.06 -14.29
CA LYS A 166 13.69 18.79 -13.21
C LYS A 166 12.72 19.71 -12.46
N LYS A 167 11.85 20.45 -13.20
CA LYS A 167 10.80 21.31 -12.61
C LYS A 167 9.85 20.46 -11.72
N TYR A 168 9.35 19.33 -12.20
CA TYR A 168 8.49 18.42 -11.46
C TYR A 168 9.14 17.92 -10.16
N LEU A 169 10.36 17.42 -10.25
CA LEU A 169 11.09 16.90 -9.08
C LEU A 169 11.41 18.00 -8.07
N SER A 170 11.73 19.21 -8.53
CA SER A 170 11.98 20.38 -7.68
C SER A 170 10.72 20.79 -6.90
N ILE A 171 9.55 20.81 -7.55
CA ILE A 171 8.27 21.09 -6.89
C ILE A 171 8.02 20.08 -5.78
N TRP A 172 8.15 18.79 -6.08
CA TRP A 172 7.94 17.73 -5.08
C TRP A 172 8.94 17.81 -3.93
N ARG A 173 10.20 18.11 -4.20
CA ARG A 173 11.22 18.26 -3.17
C ARG A 173 10.87 19.38 -2.18
N LYS A 174 10.38 20.53 -2.69
CA LYS A 174 9.91 21.63 -1.83
C LYS A 174 8.68 21.22 -1.01
N LEU A 175 7.66 20.60 -1.63
CA LEU A 175 6.45 20.15 -0.97
C LEU A 175 6.71 19.12 0.14
N LEU A 176 7.69 18.24 -0.07
CA LEU A 176 7.95 17.11 0.84
C LEU A 176 9.03 17.40 1.88
N ALA A 177 9.74 18.52 1.79
CA ALA A 177 10.83 18.85 2.71
C ALA A 177 10.40 18.85 4.18
N LYS A 178 9.22 19.39 4.49
CA LYS A 178 8.70 19.46 5.86
C LYS A 178 8.46 18.06 6.48
N TYR A 179 8.14 17.04 5.68
CA TYR A 179 7.86 15.68 6.20
C TYR A 179 9.10 14.92 6.66
N ILE A 180 10.29 15.46 6.41
CA ILE A 180 11.55 14.90 6.90
C ILE A 180 11.77 15.25 8.37
N THR A 181 11.30 16.42 8.80
CA THR A 181 11.49 16.96 10.15
C THR A 181 10.32 16.70 11.09
N LEU A 182 9.11 16.48 10.56
CA LEU A 182 7.93 16.21 11.36
C LEU A 182 8.04 14.91 12.17
N PRO A 183 7.33 14.80 13.30
CA PRO A 183 7.20 13.56 14.06
C PRO A 183 6.77 12.41 13.16
N LYS A 184 7.43 11.27 13.30
CA LYS A 184 7.21 10.09 12.47
C LYS A 184 6.55 8.98 13.26
N VAL A 185 5.72 8.22 12.57
CA VAL A 185 5.05 7.02 13.08
C VAL A 185 5.38 5.83 12.16
N LEU A 186 5.05 4.64 12.59
CA LEU A 186 5.12 3.48 11.70
C LEU A 186 4.03 3.58 10.63
N VAL A 187 4.45 3.73 9.38
CA VAL A 187 3.62 3.81 8.17
C VAL A 187 3.71 2.48 7.43
N LEU A 188 2.56 1.84 7.17
CA LEU A 188 2.48 0.56 6.46
C LEU A 188 2.56 0.72 4.93
N ARG A 189 2.36 1.93 4.42
CA ARG A 189 2.42 2.37 3.00
C ARG A 189 1.26 1.89 2.14
N ASP A 190 0.95 0.62 2.13
CA ASP A 190 -0.10 0.05 1.29
C ASP A 190 -1.32 -0.35 2.14
N TYR A 191 -1.77 0.60 2.97
CA TYR A 191 -2.91 0.46 3.87
C TYR A 191 -4.22 0.79 3.15
N HIS A 192 -4.87 -0.23 2.60
CA HIS A 192 -6.13 -0.13 1.86
C HIS A 192 -6.94 -1.43 1.98
N VAL A 193 -8.21 -1.39 1.57
CA VAL A 193 -9.20 -2.47 1.80
C VAL A 193 -8.82 -3.85 1.24
N ASP A 194 -7.96 -3.93 0.22
CA ASP A 194 -7.48 -5.23 -0.29
C ASP A 194 -6.46 -5.88 0.65
N ASN A 195 -5.74 -5.08 1.44
CA ASN A 195 -4.71 -5.51 2.39
C ASN A 195 -5.19 -5.57 3.84
N LEU A 196 -6.50 -5.38 4.06
CA LEU A 196 -7.15 -5.53 5.36
C LEU A 196 -8.05 -6.76 5.36
N MET A 197 -7.96 -7.57 6.43
CA MET A 197 -8.76 -8.79 6.61
C MET A 197 -9.83 -8.60 7.68
N SER A 198 -11.04 -9.09 7.41
CA SER A 198 -12.09 -9.18 8.43
C SER A 198 -11.92 -10.49 9.21
N LEU A 199 -11.68 -10.37 10.52
CA LEU A 199 -11.41 -11.49 11.43
C LEU A 199 -12.52 -11.59 12.48
N PRO A 200 -13.68 -12.19 12.15
CA PRO A 200 -14.87 -12.19 13.03
C PRO A 200 -14.64 -12.92 14.36
N GLY A 201 -13.66 -13.82 14.43
CA GLY A 201 -13.28 -14.52 15.68
C GLY A 201 -12.48 -13.65 16.66
N ARG A 202 -12.14 -12.40 16.31
CA ARG A 202 -11.38 -11.46 17.13
C ARG A 202 -12.22 -10.25 17.53
N ARG A 203 -11.80 -9.54 18.60
CA ARG A 203 -12.55 -8.38 19.14
C ARG A 203 -11.78 -7.07 18.97
N GLY A 204 -12.52 -5.95 18.90
CA GLY A 204 -11.98 -4.61 18.78
C GLY A 204 -11.05 -4.47 17.57
N ILE A 205 -9.95 -3.73 17.73
CA ILE A 205 -8.98 -3.51 16.64
C ILE A 205 -8.36 -4.81 16.09
N ASN A 206 -8.36 -5.88 16.88
CA ASN A 206 -7.81 -7.16 16.46
C ASN A 206 -8.73 -7.90 15.46
N SER A 207 -9.97 -7.47 15.27
CA SER A 207 -10.83 -7.98 14.20
C SER A 207 -10.47 -7.43 12.81
N CYS A 208 -9.49 -6.51 12.73
CA CYS A 208 -8.88 -6.06 11.49
C CYS A 208 -7.48 -6.68 11.34
N GLY A 209 -7.33 -7.62 10.42
CA GLY A 209 -6.04 -8.22 10.09
C GLY A 209 -5.26 -7.36 9.08
N LEU A 210 -3.95 -7.28 9.26
CA LEU A 210 -3.04 -6.48 8.43
C LEU A 210 -2.25 -7.40 7.51
N LEU A 211 -2.18 -7.06 6.23
CA LEU A 211 -1.38 -7.72 5.21
C LEU A 211 -0.51 -6.69 4.47
N ASP A 212 0.47 -7.18 3.72
CA ASP A 212 1.35 -6.40 2.82
C ASP A 212 2.09 -5.23 3.49
N PHE A 213 2.55 -5.45 4.71
CA PHE A 213 3.19 -4.45 5.58
C PHE A 213 4.73 -4.50 5.56
N GLN A 214 5.35 -5.42 4.83
CA GLN A 214 6.81 -5.63 4.90
C GLN A 214 7.63 -4.43 4.42
N ASP A 215 7.03 -3.52 3.68
CA ASP A 215 7.65 -2.28 3.23
C ASP A 215 7.36 -1.09 4.15
N ALA A 216 6.93 -1.36 5.39
CA ALA A 216 6.70 -0.35 6.40
C ALA A 216 7.95 0.48 6.69
N VAL A 217 7.73 1.78 6.95
CA VAL A 217 8.77 2.77 7.21
C VAL A 217 8.33 3.70 8.35
N PHE A 218 9.27 4.42 8.94
CA PHE A 218 8.92 5.58 9.75
C PHE A 218 8.67 6.78 8.85
N GLY A 219 7.46 7.30 8.86
CA GLY A 219 7.03 8.34 7.93
C GLY A 219 5.96 9.28 8.48
N PRO A 220 5.41 10.14 7.61
CA PRO A 220 4.39 11.12 7.98
C PRO A 220 3.12 10.44 8.47
N GLN A 221 2.61 10.90 9.60
CA GLN A 221 1.48 10.31 10.32
C GLN A 221 0.20 10.16 9.46
N VAL A 222 -0.06 11.07 8.52
CA VAL A 222 -1.28 11.10 7.72
C VAL A 222 -1.22 10.16 6.50
N TYR A 223 -0.05 9.59 6.17
CA TYR A 223 0.17 8.85 4.92
C TYR A 223 -0.77 7.64 4.75
N ASP A 224 -0.90 6.79 5.78
CA ASP A 224 -1.74 5.58 5.69
C ASP A 224 -3.23 5.92 5.71
N LEU A 225 -3.64 6.98 6.41
CA LEU A 225 -5.01 7.47 6.33
C LEU A 225 -5.35 7.97 4.92
N ALA A 226 -4.41 8.67 4.28
CA ALA A 226 -4.55 9.08 2.88
C ALA A 226 -4.61 7.86 1.94
N SER A 227 -3.83 6.81 2.22
CA SER A 227 -3.89 5.54 1.49
C SER A 227 -5.27 4.88 1.59
N LEU A 228 -5.84 4.83 2.78
CA LEU A 228 -7.15 4.23 3.05
C LEU A 228 -8.29 5.03 2.42
N LEU A 229 -8.30 6.35 2.59
CA LEU A 229 -9.43 7.21 2.22
C LEU A 229 -9.37 7.73 0.76
N ARG A 230 -8.24 7.60 0.09
CA ARG A 230 -8.03 7.93 -1.33
C ARG A 230 -7.68 6.68 -2.14
N ASP A 231 -8.39 5.58 -1.88
CA ASP A 231 -8.14 4.29 -2.52
C ASP A 231 -8.29 4.39 -4.04
N SER A 232 -7.27 3.94 -4.75
CA SER A 232 -7.21 3.92 -6.20
C SER A 232 -8.19 2.94 -6.85
N ARG A 233 -8.67 1.95 -6.10
CA ARG A 233 -9.49 0.83 -6.60
C ARG A 233 -10.97 0.97 -6.29
N ARG A 234 -11.33 1.78 -5.27
CA ARG A 234 -12.68 1.94 -4.76
C ARG A 234 -13.10 3.42 -4.66
N ASN A 235 -14.36 3.72 -4.96
CA ASN A 235 -14.96 5.01 -4.61
C ASN A 235 -15.43 4.95 -3.16
N ILE A 236 -15.09 5.97 -2.39
CA ILE A 236 -15.49 6.16 -1.01
C ILE A 236 -16.37 7.39 -0.96
N ARG A 237 -17.51 7.31 -0.26
CA ARG A 237 -18.45 8.43 -0.12
C ARG A 237 -17.75 9.63 0.55
N PRO A 238 -17.90 10.86 0.04
CA PRO A 238 -17.27 12.05 0.65
C PRO A 238 -17.63 12.23 2.13
N THR A 239 -18.85 11.91 2.52
CA THR A 239 -19.31 11.95 3.91
C THR A 239 -18.55 10.97 4.81
N LEU A 240 -18.26 9.77 4.31
CA LEU A 240 -17.46 8.79 5.03
C LEU A 240 -16.00 9.24 5.14
N VAL A 241 -15.42 9.81 4.08
CA VAL A 241 -14.08 10.39 4.11
C VAL A 241 -13.99 11.47 5.19
N ALA A 242 -14.93 12.42 5.20
CA ALA A 242 -14.96 13.49 6.21
C ALA A 242 -15.12 12.94 7.63
N LYS A 243 -15.99 11.94 7.82
CA LYS A 243 -16.19 11.27 9.12
C LYS A 243 -14.92 10.62 9.63
N MET A 244 -14.18 9.91 8.78
CA MET A 244 -12.94 9.23 9.17
C MET A 244 -11.79 10.21 9.43
N LYS A 245 -11.67 11.28 8.65
CA LYS A 245 -10.72 12.37 8.91
C LYS A 245 -10.98 13.01 10.27
N LYS A 246 -12.23 13.37 10.56
CA LYS A 246 -12.63 13.94 11.86
C LYS A 246 -12.38 12.97 13.02
N ARG A 247 -12.67 11.65 12.85
CA ARG A 247 -12.37 10.61 13.82
C ARG A 247 -10.88 10.53 14.13
N TYR A 248 -10.06 10.55 13.08
CA TYR A 248 -8.61 10.51 13.21
C TYR A 248 -8.07 11.77 13.92
N LEU A 249 -8.45 12.95 13.43
CA LEU A 249 -8.00 14.23 13.95
C LEU A 249 -8.33 14.40 15.44
N ARG A 250 -9.55 14.07 15.86
CA ARG A 250 -9.97 14.13 17.28
C ARG A 250 -9.15 13.23 18.22
N SER A 251 -8.44 12.26 17.69
CA SER A 251 -7.63 11.33 18.48
C SER A 251 -6.23 11.85 18.81
N PHE A 252 -5.84 13.01 18.22
CA PHE A 252 -4.54 13.63 18.38
C PHE A 252 -4.70 15.13 18.68
N SER A 253 -4.53 15.52 19.93
CA SER A 253 -4.73 16.90 20.40
C SER A 253 -3.69 17.90 19.85
N ASN A 254 -2.57 17.42 19.37
CA ASN A 254 -1.45 18.23 18.90
C ASN A 254 -1.44 18.44 17.37
N ILE A 255 -2.48 18.01 16.65
CA ILE A 255 -2.58 18.21 15.20
C ILE A 255 -3.53 19.38 14.91
N ASN A 256 -3.02 20.41 14.24
CA ASN A 256 -3.82 21.51 13.71
C ASN A 256 -4.62 21.03 12.50
N GLU A 257 -5.90 21.40 12.40
CA GLU A 257 -6.79 20.95 11.32
C GLU A 257 -6.35 21.46 9.95
N ILE A 258 -5.88 22.70 9.84
CA ILE A 258 -5.40 23.29 8.57
C ILE A 258 -4.17 22.52 8.09
N GLU A 259 -3.21 22.28 9.01
CA GLU A 259 -2.03 21.50 8.68
C GLU A 259 -2.36 20.05 8.32
N PHE A 260 -3.33 19.46 8.99
CA PHE A 260 -3.81 18.11 8.68
C PHE A 260 -4.39 18.02 7.26
N GLU A 261 -5.23 18.97 6.85
CA GLU A 261 -5.83 19.01 5.52
C GLU A 261 -4.76 19.22 4.42
N GLU A 262 -3.80 20.08 4.67
CA GLU A 262 -2.66 20.25 3.79
C GLU A 262 -1.87 18.94 3.65
N ASN A 263 -1.51 18.32 4.78
CA ASN A 263 -0.74 17.08 4.82
C ASN A 263 -1.50 15.94 4.11
N PHE A 264 -2.81 15.85 4.33
CA PHE A 264 -3.67 14.88 3.66
C PHE A 264 -3.69 15.09 2.15
N SER A 265 -3.80 16.32 1.68
CA SER A 265 -3.85 16.67 0.26
C SER A 265 -2.51 16.41 -0.43
N VAL A 266 -1.40 16.86 0.16
CA VAL A 266 -0.04 16.68 -0.39
C VAL A 266 0.34 15.20 -0.46
N LEU A 267 0.16 14.45 0.62
CA LEU A 267 0.52 13.03 0.66
C LEU A 267 -0.41 12.18 -0.22
N SER A 268 -1.69 12.54 -0.32
CA SER A 268 -2.62 11.91 -1.28
C SER A 268 -2.18 12.16 -2.72
N ALA A 269 -1.80 13.40 -3.07
CA ALA A 269 -1.33 13.74 -4.41
C ALA A 269 -0.03 12.99 -4.74
N GLN A 270 0.92 12.88 -3.80
CA GLN A 270 2.15 12.11 -3.96
C GLN A 270 1.84 10.63 -4.25
N ARG A 271 0.93 10.01 -3.46
CA ARG A 271 0.49 8.65 -3.71
C ARG A 271 -0.21 8.49 -5.06
N ASN A 272 -1.05 9.43 -5.46
CA ASN A 272 -1.71 9.37 -6.76
C ASN A 272 -0.69 9.38 -7.91
N CYS A 273 0.34 10.24 -7.84
CA CYS A 273 1.43 10.27 -8.83
C CYS A 273 2.19 8.92 -8.87
N LYS A 274 2.54 8.37 -7.70
CA LYS A 274 3.12 7.03 -7.57
C LYS A 274 2.24 5.98 -8.25
N VAL A 275 0.96 5.93 -7.92
CA VAL A 275 0.02 4.90 -8.39
C VAL A 275 -0.22 4.97 -9.90
N LEU A 276 -0.36 6.18 -10.47
CA LEU A 276 -0.45 6.38 -11.92
C LEU A 276 0.75 5.75 -12.63
N GLY A 277 1.96 5.99 -12.15
CA GLY A 277 3.18 5.41 -12.72
C GLY A 277 3.27 3.89 -12.51
N ILE A 278 2.91 3.39 -11.30
CA ILE A 278 2.91 1.95 -11.01
C ILE A 278 1.95 1.20 -11.93
N PHE A 279 0.71 1.67 -12.10
CA PHE A 279 -0.28 0.96 -12.90
C PHE A 279 0.13 0.86 -14.37
N VAL A 280 0.69 1.92 -14.92
CA VAL A 280 1.24 1.88 -16.28
C VAL A 280 2.47 0.97 -16.37
N ARG A 281 3.38 1.01 -15.39
CA ARG A 281 4.53 0.11 -15.35
C ARG A 281 4.12 -1.37 -15.28
N LEU A 282 3.14 -1.72 -14.43
CA LEU A 282 2.61 -3.08 -14.32
C LEU A 282 1.99 -3.55 -15.64
N TYR A 283 1.32 -2.65 -16.35
CA TYR A 283 0.78 -2.97 -17.68
C TYR A 283 1.90 -3.17 -18.70
N MET A 284 2.80 -2.21 -18.85
CA MET A 284 3.80 -2.22 -19.92
C MET A 284 4.90 -3.26 -19.69
N ARG A 285 5.35 -3.45 -18.45
CA ARG A 285 6.46 -4.35 -18.12
C ARG A 285 5.98 -5.77 -17.82
N ASP A 286 4.85 -5.89 -17.10
CA ASP A 286 4.40 -7.15 -16.51
C ASP A 286 3.13 -7.70 -17.18
N GLY A 287 2.57 -7.02 -18.21
CA GLY A 287 1.38 -7.45 -18.96
C GLY A 287 0.06 -7.39 -18.15
N LYS A 288 0.02 -6.73 -16.98
CA LYS A 288 -1.12 -6.69 -16.07
C LYS A 288 -2.12 -5.60 -16.46
N SER A 289 -3.02 -5.91 -17.38
CA SER A 289 -3.98 -4.94 -17.94
C SER A 289 -5.09 -4.51 -16.97
N GLU A 290 -5.37 -5.30 -15.95
CA GLU A 290 -6.43 -5.06 -14.97
C GLU A 290 -6.24 -3.77 -14.17
N TYR A 291 -5.01 -3.25 -14.05
CA TYR A 291 -4.70 -2.02 -13.33
C TYR A 291 -5.09 -0.75 -14.10
N ILE A 292 -5.10 -0.79 -15.44
CA ILE A 292 -5.38 0.38 -16.28
C ILE A 292 -6.80 0.94 -16.06
N ARG A 293 -7.77 0.09 -15.77
CA ARG A 293 -9.16 0.51 -15.47
C ARG A 293 -9.28 1.48 -14.28
N HIS A 294 -8.28 1.54 -13.41
CA HIS A 294 -8.28 2.39 -12.23
C HIS A 294 -7.71 3.80 -12.49
N LEU A 295 -6.99 4.02 -13.59
CA LEU A 295 -6.36 5.30 -13.90
C LEU A 295 -7.33 6.50 -13.91
N PRO A 296 -8.56 6.41 -14.48
CA PRO A 296 -9.49 7.53 -14.44
C PRO A 296 -9.88 7.94 -13.02
N ARG A 297 -9.99 6.98 -12.09
CA ARG A 297 -10.27 7.27 -10.67
C ARG A 297 -9.08 7.95 -10.02
N VAL A 298 -7.86 7.47 -10.23
CA VAL A 298 -6.65 8.06 -9.66
C VAL A 298 -6.48 9.50 -10.14
N TRP A 299 -6.76 9.79 -11.41
CA TRP A 299 -6.75 11.15 -11.94
C TRP A 299 -7.80 12.05 -11.29
N ARG A 300 -9.02 11.54 -11.09
CA ARG A 300 -10.07 12.30 -10.38
C ARG A 300 -9.65 12.64 -8.95
N LEU A 301 -9.06 11.68 -8.22
CA LEU A 301 -8.54 11.90 -6.88
C LEU A 301 -7.38 12.91 -6.88
N LEU A 302 -6.46 12.80 -7.82
CA LEU A 302 -5.37 13.77 -7.97
C LEU A 302 -5.90 15.17 -8.26
N LYS A 303 -6.87 15.33 -9.18
CA LYS A 303 -7.51 16.62 -9.49
C LYS A 303 -8.14 17.25 -8.24
N GLN A 304 -8.81 16.45 -7.40
CA GLN A 304 -9.36 16.95 -6.13
C GLN A 304 -8.28 17.45 -5.19
N ASN A 305 -7.16 16.74 -5.06
CA ASN A 305 -6.05 17.17 -4.21
C ASN A 305 -5.37 18.45 -4.75
N LEU A 306 -5.22 18.58 -6.07
CA LEU A 306 -4.63 19.76 -6.73
C LEU A 306 -5.43 21.06 -6.55
N ASN A 307 -6.62 20.99 -5.98
CA ASN A 307 -7.38 22.19 -5.58
C ASN A 307 -6.90 22.80 -4.26
N HIS A 308 -6.03 22.13 -3.50
CA HIS A 308 -5.42 22.70 -2.31
C HIS A 308 -4.30 23.67 -2.69
N ASP A 309 -4.27 24.85 -2.05
CA ASP A 309 -3.37 25.97 -2.42
C ASP A 309 -1.89 25.58 -2.40
N SER A 310 -1.48 24.76 -1.42
CA SER A 310 -0.09 24.27 -1.34
C SER A 310 0.34 23.47 -2.59
N LEU A 311 -0.60 22.90 -3.33
CA LEU A 311 -0.35 22.12 -4.54
C LEU A 311 -0.47 22.95 -5.84
N TYR A 312 -0.68 24.26 -5.74
CA TYR A 312 -0.81 25.15 -6.90
C TYR A 312 0.38 25.07 -7.88
N PRO A 313 1.65 25.06 -7.44
CA PRO A 313 2.79 24.89 -8.36
C PRO A 313 2.76 23.56 -9.12
N LEU A 314 2.29 22.49 -8.47
CA LEU A 314 2.13 21.18 -9.10
C LEU A 314 0.96 21.16 -10.09
N LYS A 315 -0.14 21.85 -9.77
CA LYS A 315 -1.29 22.03 -10.66
C LYS A 315 -0.88 22.71 -11.97
N LEU A 316 -0.12 23.81 -11.91
CA LEU A 316 0.41 24.51 -13.09
C LEU A 316 1.31 23.60 -13.93
N TRP A 317 2.16 22.80 -13.27
CA TRP A 317 2.99 21.84 -13.98
C TRP A 317 2.14 20.82 -14.75
N PHE A 318 1.05 20.31 -14.15
CA PHE A 318 0.15 19.38 -14.83
C PHE A 318 -0.61 20.02 -15.98
N GLU A 319 -1.01 21.26 -15.86
CA GLU A 319 -1.70 22.00 -16.93
C GLU A 319 -0.79 22.23 -18.14
N GLU A 320 0.50 22.52 -17.89
CA GLU A 320 1.49 22.75 -18.93
C GLU A 320 1.92 21.43 -19.62
N TYR A 321 2.25 20.38 -18.86
CA TYR A 321 2.91 19.18 -19.41
C TYR A 321 1.98 17.98 -19.61
N LEU A 322 0.92 17.86 -18.83
CA LEU A 322 -0.09 16.80 -18.89
C LEU A 322 -1.51 17.37 -18.83
N PRO A 323 -1.94 18.19 -19.79
CA PRO A 323 -3.30 18.75 -19.83
C PRO A 323 -4.37 17.65 -19.94
N GLU A 324 -5.64 17.98 -19.62
CA GLU A 324 -6.75 17.02 -19.47
C GLU A 324 -6.90 16.00 -20.60
N PRO A 325 -6.73 16.34 -21.91
CA PRO A 325 -6.87 15.35 -22.98
C PRO A 325 -5.95 14.14 -22.82
N HIS A 326 -4.76 14.33 -22.22
CA HIS A 326 -3.81 13.25 -21.94
C HIS A 326 -4.08 12.46 -20.66
N ARG A 327 -5.12 12.85 -19.91
CA ARG A 327 -5.52 12.18 -18.64
C ARG A 327 -6.72 11.25 -18.84
N LYS A 328 -7.39 11.28 -20.01
CA LYS A 328 -8.57 10.47 -20.32
C LYS A 328 -8.21 9.06 -20.77
N LYS A 329 -9.06 8.08 -20.41
CA LYS A 329 -8.88 6.64 -20.69
C LYS A 329 -8.62 6.32 -22.17
N ASN A 330 -9.23 7.08 -23.10
CA ASN A 330 -9.15 6.81 -24.54
C ASN A 330 -7.75 7.06 -25.14
N ASN A 331 -6.85 7.70 -24.40
CA ASN A 331 -5.47 7.97 -24.84
C ASN A 331 -4.49 6.83 -24.50
N PHE A 332 -4.96 5.78 -23.81
CA PHE A 332 -4.15 4.58 -23.49
C PHE A 332 -4.23 3.51 -24.60
N ARG A 333 -4.22 3.89 -25.87
CA ARG A 333 -3.93 2.95 -26.95
C ARG A 333 -2.41 2.69 -26.91
N PHE A 334 -2.02 1.74 -26.10
CA PHE A 334 -0.67 1.19 -26.13
C PHE A 334 -0.58 0.33 -27.39
N GLY A 335 0.28 0.73 -28.35
CA GLY A 335 0.54 -0.11 -29.49
C GLY A 335 1.00 -1.48 -28.98
N LYS A 336 0.39 -2.54 -29.45
CA LYS A 336 1.06 -3.83 -29.53
C LYS A 336 2.20 -3.62 -30.50
N ASN A 337 3.45 -3.60 -30.01
CA ASN A 337 4.58 -3.97 -30.83
C ASN A 337 4.59 -5.46 -30.97
#